data_1ee3b3882e94387d9aaf4790e329007b
#
_entry.id   1ee3b3882e94387d9aaf4790e329007b
#
_cell.length_a   1.000
_cell.length_b   1.000
_cell.length_c   1.000
_cell.angle_alpha   90.00
_cell.angle_beta   90.00
_cell.angle_gamma   90.00
#
_symmetry.space_group_name_H-M   'P 1'
#
loop_
_entity.id
_entity.type
_entity.pdbx_description
1 polymer ?
#
loop_
_entity_poly.entity_id
_entity_poly.type
_entity_poly.pdbx_seq_one_letter_code
_entity_poly.pdbx_strand_id
1 'polypeptide(L)'
;PGPAERCRFGSNVETKGRPPMIKMQSEKGEIIISSAVFTNITGAAATNCFGVKGMAYRSMTDGLVHLLRHEAMGKGVKVTYNDDSSISIELHIIVEHGVNVTAVCRAIMNEVRYVVQQNTGVIVRSVDVCVDSITL
;
A
#
# COMPACT_ATOMS: atom_id res chain seq x y z
N PRO A 1 -13.55 -21.68 -9.63
CA PRO A 1 -12.61 -20.66 -9.76
C PRO A 1 -11.78 -21.07 -10.86
N GLY A 2 -12.08 -20.49 -11.82
CA GLY A 2 -11.38 -20.88 -12.89
C GLY A 2 -9.97 -20.54 -12.74
N PRO A 3 -9.13 -21.52 -12.68
CA PRO A 3 -7.73 -21.27 -12.94
C PRO A 3 -7.56 -20.64 -14.31
N ALA A 4 -8.58 -20.57 -15.07
CA ALA A 4 -8.60 -19.92 -16.37
C ALA A 4 -8.44 -18.42 -16.31
N GLU A 5 -8.65 -17.82 -15.16
CA GLU A 5 -8.45 -16.38 -14.98
C GLU A 5 -7.05 -16.05 -14.47
N ARG A 6 -6.07 -16.85 -14.85
CA ARG A 6 -4.71 -16.47 -14.57
C ARG A 6 -4.37 -15.25 -15.40
N CYS A 7 -4.60 -14.12 -14.77
CA CYS A 7 -4.05 -12.89 -15.28
C CYS A 7 -2.53 -13.04 -15.28
N ARG A 8 -1.94 -13.06 -16.45
CA ARG A 8 -0.49 -12.98 -16.56
C ARG A 8 -0.11 -11.55 -16.28
N PHE A 9 0.63 -11.33 -15.21
CA PHE A 9 1.20 -10.04 -14.96
C PHE A 9 2.28 -9.79 -16.00
N GLY A 10 2.07 -8.79 -16.82
CA GLY A 10 3.11 -8.32 -17.71
C GLY A 10 4.25 -7.70 -16.91
N SER A 11 5.43 -7.74 -17.48
CA SER A 11 6.60 -7.10 -16.91
C SER A 11 6.32 -5.65 -16.52
N ASN A 12 6.96 -5.22 -15.42
CA ASN A 12 6.96 -3.82 -15.05
C ASN A 12 7.48 -2.98 -16.20
N VAL A 13 6.60 -2.33 -16.88
CA VAL A 13 7.01 -1.38 -17.91
C VAL A 13 7.17 -0.04 -17.23
N GLU A 14 8.41 0.26 -16.82
CA GLU A 14 8.77 1.62 -16.49
C GLU A 14 8.75 2.42 -17.75
N THR A 15 7.64 3.00 -18.07
CA THR A 15 7.59 4.00 -19.11
C THR A 15 8.01 5.33 -18.51
N LYS A 16 9.07 5.92 -19.06
CA LYS A 16 9.51 7.26 -18.68
C LYS A 16 8.33 8.23 -18.72
N GLY A 17 8.03 8.85 -17.57
CA GLY A 17 6.98 9.85 -17.46
C GLY A 17 5.60 9.34 -17.08
N ARG A 18 5.43 8.02 -16.86
CA ARG A 18 4.18 7.46 -16.35
C ARG A 18 4.41 6.82 -14.99
N PRO A 19 3.44 6.93 -14.06
CA PRO A 19 3.58 6.24 -12.78
C PRO A 19 3.67 4.72 -13.00
N PRO A 20 4.37 4.00 -12.12
CA PRO A 20 4.41 2.54 -12.18
C PRO A 20 3.00 1.96 -12.18
N MET A 21 2.78 0.94 -12.97
CA MET A 21 1.47 0.31 -13.09
C MET A 21 1.62 -1.21 -13.26
N ILE A 22 0.61 -1.95 -12.84
CA ILE A 22 0.53 -3.37 -13.08
C ILE A 22 -0.41 -3.61 -14.25
N LYS A 23 0.06 -4.39 -15.21
CA LYS A 23 -0.76 -4.84 -16.32
C LYS A 23 -1.13 -6.30 -16.13
N MET A 24 -2.40 -6.62 -16.25
CA MET A 24 -2.91 -7.98 -16.25
C MET A 24 -3.54 -8.23 -17.60
N GLN A 25 -3.12 -9.31 -18.28
CA GLN A 25 -3.71 -9.70 -19.55
C GLN A 25 -4.71 -10.83 -19.34
N SER A 26 -5.89 -10.67 -19.92
CA SER A 26 -6.90 -11.72 -19.99
C SER A 26 -7.27 -11.94 -21.46
N GLU A 27 -8.01 -13.02 -21.73
CA GLU A 27 -8.50 -13.30 -23.08
C GLU A 27 -9.43 -12.20 -23.62
N LYS A 28 -10.05 -11.42 -22.74
CA LYS A 28 -11.00 -10.38 -23.08
C LYS A 28 -10.38 -8.99 -23.20
N GLY A 29 -9.10 -8.85 -22.87
CA GLY A 29 -8.43 -7.56 -22.91
C GLY A 29 -7.38 -7.39 -21.83
N GLU A 30 -7.00 -6.16 -21.54
CA GLU A 30 -6.00 -5.81 -20.55
C GLU A 30 -6.64 -5.08 -19.37
N ILE A 31 -6.16 -5.39 -18.17
CA ILE A 31 -6.48 -4.63 -16.97
C ILE A 31 -5.21 -3.90 -16.55
N ILE A 32 -5.29 -2.59 -16.44
CA ILE A 32 -4.16 -1.76 -16.02
C ILE A 32 -4.50 -1.11 -14.69
N ILE A 33 -3.68 -1.39 -13.66
CA ILE A 33 -3.88 -0.82 -12.33
C ILE A 33 -2.70 0.09 -12.01
N SER A 34 -2.97 1.37 -11.80
CA SER A 34 -1.93 2.33 -11.46
C SER A 34 -1.50 2.21 -10.01
N SER A 35 -0.31 2.70 -9.69
CA SER A 35 0.20 2.71 -8.33
C SER A 35 -0.70 3.48 -7.36
N ALA A 36 -1.40 4.49 -7.85
CA ALA A 36 -2.31 5.29 -7.03
C ALA A 36 -3.44 4.44 -6.43
N VAL A 37 -3.91 3.42 -7.15
CA VAL A 37 -4.93 2.50 -6.62
C VAL A 37 -4.40 1.76 -5.41
N PHE A 38 -3.20 1.21 -5.51
CA PHE A 38 -2.59 0.48 -4.39
C PHE A 38 -2.32 1.38 -3.20
N THR A 39 -1.79 2.58 -3.43
CA THR A 39 -1.48 3.51 -2.34
C THR A 39 -2.74 4.01 -1.64
N ASN A 40 -3.80 4.28 -2.39
CA ASN A 40 -5.06 4.74 -1.81
C ASN A 40 -5.77 3.64 -1.02
N ILE A 41 -5.82 2.43 -1.55
CA ILE A 41 -6.41 1.28 -0.84
C ILE A 41 -5.63 1.00 0.44
N THR A 42 -4.31 1.00 0.37
CA THR A 42 -3.44 0.75 1.52
C THR A 42 -3.63 1.81 2.59
N GLY A 43 -3.62 3.08 2.21
CA GLY A 43 -3.81 4.19 3.14
C GLY A 43 -5.16 4.11 3.84
N ALA A 44 -6.23 3.82 3.10
CA ALA A 44 -7.57 3.68 3.67
C ALA A 44 -7.64 2.48 4.62
N ALA A 45 -7.09 1.34 4.24
CA ALA A 45 -7.09 0.15 5.10
C ALA A 45 -6.32 0.37 6.39
N ALA A 46 -5.14 1.00 6.31
CA ALA A 46 -4.30 1.28 7.47
C ALA A 46 -4.96 2.26 8.43
N THR A 47 -5.57 3.31 7.92
CA THR A 47 -6.22 4.33 8.77
C THR A 47 -7.49 3.82 9.45
N ASN A 48 -8.10 2.78 8.93
CA ASN A 48 -9.25 2.14 9.58
C ASN A 48 -8.87 1.21 10.73
N CYS A 49 -7.60 0.89 10.90
CA CYS A 49 -7.16 0.03 11.99
C CYS A 49 -7.18 0.80 13.32
N PHE A 50 -7.55 0.08 14.39
CA PHE A 50 -7.56 0.65 15.73
C PHE A 50 -6.14 1.07 16.15
N GLY A 51 -6.04 2.23 16.77
CA GLY A 51 -4.78 2.75 17.29
C GLY A 51 -3.96 3.56 16.29
N VAL A 52 -4.41 3.65 15.04
CA VAL A 52 -3.75 4.45 14.02
C VAL A 52 -4.34 5.84 14.01
N LYS A 53 -3.51 6.86 14.22
CA LYS A 53 -3.92 8.25 14.11
C LYS A 53 -4.05 8.66 12.64
N GLY A 54 -3.17 8.17 11.81
CA GLY A 54 -3.18 8.44 10.38
C GLY A 54 -1.87 8.08 9.72
N MET A 55 -1.78 8.41 8.45
CA MET A 55 -0.57 8.21 7.66
C MET A 55 0.43 9.32 7.92
N ALA A 56 1.71 9.00 7.78
CA ALA A 56 2.80 9.92 8.03
C ALA A 56 3.61 10.19 6.76
N TYR A 57 4.17 11.35 6.70
CA TYR A 57 5.11 11.75 5.65
C TYR A 57 6.27 12.50 6.29
N ARG A 58 7.49 12.08 5.99
CA ARG A 58 8.68 12.77 6.46
C ARG A 58 9.16 13.71 5.36
N SER A 59 9.20 15.00 5.67
CA SER A 59 9.69 15.99 4.74
C SER A 59 11.20 15.82 4.51
N MET A 60 11.60 15.81 3.26
CA MET A 60 13.02 15.78 2.89
C MET A 60 13.74 17.08 3.20
N THR A 61 12.99 18.18 3.32
CA THR A 61 13.53 19.52 3.51
C THR A 61 13.85 19.85 4.96
N ASP A 62 12.94 19.51 5.86
CA ASP A 62 13.06 19.84 7.28
C ASP A 62 13.18 18.64 8.19
N GLY A 63 13.06 17.44 7.66
CA GLY A 63 13.13 16.19 8.44
C GLY A 63 11.96 15.97 9.39
N LEU A 64 10.96 16.82 9.38
CA LEU A 64 9.81 16.72 10.27
C LEU A 64 8.82 15.68 9.77
N VAL A 65 8.20 14.98 10.73
CA VAL A 65 7.12 14.04 10.43
C VAL A 65 5.80 14.78 10.42
N HIS A 66 5.09 14.67 9.29
CA HIS A 66 3.80 15.31 9.11
C HIS A 66 2.67 14.27 9.07
N LEU A 67 1.55 14.58 9.72
CA LEU A 67 0.32 13.81 9.58
C LEU A 67 -0.31 14.15 8.24
N LEU A 68 -0.54 13.15 7.39
CA LEU A 68 -1.14 13.36 6.08
C LEU A 68 -2.65 13.57 6.20
N ARG A 69 -3.16 14.51 5.44
CA ARG A 69 -4.59 14.70 5.27
C ARG A 69 -5.18 13.55 4.48
N HIS A 70 -6.48 13.36 4.59
CA HIS A 70 -7.19 12.27 3.90
C HIS A 70 -6.90 12.25 2.40
N GLU A 71 -6.83 13.40 1.75
CA GLU A 71 -6.60 13.50 0.31
C GLU A 71 -5.16 13.12 -0.09
N ALA A 72 -4.24 13.11 0.86
CA ALA A 72 -2.83 12.86 0.60
C ALA A 72 -2.32 11.56 1.25
N MET A 73 -3.21 10.68 1.68
CA MET A 73 -2.83 9.44 2.38
C MET A 73 -1.83 8.59 1.59
N GLY A 74 -1.94 8.60 0.27
CA GLY A 74 -1.07 7.81 -0.58
C GLY A 74 0.41 8.21 -0.52
N LYS A 75 0.73 9.41 -0.06
CA LYS A 75 2.12 9.85 0.09
C LYS A 75 2.87 9.11 1.20
N GLY A 76 2.14 8.51 2.14
CA GLY A 76 2.73 7.70 3.20
C GLY A 76 2.93 6.25 2.82
N VAL A 77 2.65 5.88 1.58
CA VAL A 77 2.72 4.51 1.09
C VAL A 77 3.67 4.41 -0.08
N LYS A 78 4.56 3.44 -0.03
CA LYS A 78 5.46 3.12 -1.13
C LYS A 78 5.17 1.70 -1.59
N VAL A 79 4.92 1.52 -2.88
CA VAL A 79 4.66 0.22 -3.48
C VAL A 79 5.86 -0.16 -4.36
N THR A 80 6.39 -1.34 -4.14
CA THR A 80 7.47 -1.90 -4.96
C THR A 80 6.93 -3.10 -5.72
N TYR A 81 7.16 -3.11 -7.01
CA TYR A 81 6.73 -4.21 -7.88
C TYR A 81 7.85 -5.23 -7.99
N ASN A 82 7.53 -6.48 -7.68
CA ASN A 82 8.50 -7.57 -7.71
C ASN A 82 8.43 -8.32 -9.05
N ASP A 83 9.52 -9.00 -9.39
CA ASP A 83 9.61 -9.72 -10.66
C ASP A 83 8.65 -10.92 -10.77
N ASP A 84 8.21 -11.46 -9.63
CA ASP A 84 7.26 -12.56 -9.57
C ASP A 84 5.79 -12.12 -9.66
N SER A 85 5.54 -10.89 -10.06
CA SER A 85 4.21 -10.27 -10.20
C SER A 85 3.51 -10.02 -8.86
N SER A 86 4.24 -10.05 -7.77
CA SER A 86 3.74 -9.63 -6.46
C SER A 86 4.15 -8.19 -6.18
N ILE A 87 3.55 -7.60 -5.15
CA ILE A 87 3.93 -6.28 -4.69
C ILE A 87 4.41 -6.34 -3.24
N SER A 88 5.30 -5.43 -2.92
CA SER A 88 5.71 -5.17 -1.54
C SER A 88 5.27 -3.76 -1.18
N ILE A 89 4.68 -3.61 -0.01
CA ILE A 89 4.12 -2.34 0.44
C ILE A 89 4.89 -1.89 1.68
N GLU A 90 5.32 -0.63 1.65
CA GLU A 90 5.90 0.03 2.82
C GLU A 90 5.00 1.20 3.17
N LEU A 91 4.59 1.30 4.42
CA LEU A 91 3.75 2.40 4.85
C LEU A 91 4.26 3.03 6.15
N HIS A 92 4.03 4.32 6.26
CA HIS A 92 4.43 5.13 7.39
C HIS A 92 3.19 5.62 8.11
N ILE A 93 3.13 5.40 9.43
CA ILE A 93 1.97 5.73 10.24
C ILE A 93 2.35 6.52 11.47
N ILE A 94 1.33 7.19 12.02
CA ILE A 94 1.38 7.78 13.34
C ILE A 94 0.36 7.05 14.19
N VAL A 95 0.80 6.55 15.36
CA VAL A 95 -0.07 5.80 16.27
C VAL A 95 -0.51 6.65 17.43
N GLU A 96 -1.60 6.27 18.06
CA GLU A 96 -2.12 6.94 19.25
C GLU A 96 -1.32 6.50 20.48
N HIS A 97 -1.20 7.41 21.46
CA HIS A 97 -0.56 7.12 22.73
C HIS A 97 -1.34 6.06 23.51
N GLY A 98 -0.61 5.16 24.14
CA GLY A 98 -1.22 4.15 25.01
C GLY A 98 -1.59 2.84 24.32
N VAL A 99 -1.37 2.72 22.99
CA VAL A 99 -1.64 1.47 22.28
C VAL A 99 -0.41 0.57 22.27
N ASN A 100 -0.65 -0.72 22.08
CA ASN A 100 0.45 -1.67 21.85
C ASN A 100 0.86 -1.56 20.38
N VAL A 101 2.00 -0.92 20.13
CA VAL A 101 2.48 -0.60 18.78
C VAL A 101 2.66 -1.87 17.94
N THR A 102 3.24 -2.92 18.51
CA THR A 102 3.46 -4.18 17.79
C THR A 102 2.14 -4.83 17.36
N ALA A 103 1.15 -4.82 18.25
CA ALA A 103 -0.16 -5.38 17.93
C ALA A 103 -0.86 -4.58 16.82
N VAL A 104 -0.76 -3.25 16.88
CA VAL A 104 -1.31 -2.38 15.84
C VAL A 104 -0.64 -2.67 14.49
N CYS A 105 0.68 -2.79 14.46
CA CYS A 105 1.40 -3.07 13.22
C CYS A 105 1.02 -4.42 12.62
N ARG A 106 0.87 -5.46 13.45
CA ARG A 106 0.43 -6.78 12.97
C ARG A 106 -0.97 -6.73 12.39
N ALA A 107 -1.87 -6.01 13.03
CA ALA A 107 -3.23 -5.82 12.54
C ALA A 107 -3.24 -5.12 11.18
N ILE A 108 -2.40 -4.10 11.02
CA ILE A 108 -2.25 -3.38 9.75
C ILE A 108 -1.73 -4.31 8.66
N MET A 109 -0.69 -5.10 8.95
CA MET A 109 -0.13 -6.03 7.97
C MET A 109 -1.19 -7.00 7.44
N ASN A 110 -1.99 -7.56 8.33
CA ASN A 110 -3.04 -8.49 7.96
C ASN A 110 -4.17 -7.81 7.17
N GLU A 111 -4.61 -6.64 7.64
CA GLU A 111 -5.71 -5.92 7.01
C GLU A 111 -5.33 -5.40 5.63
N VAL A 112 -4.15 -4.80 5.49
CA VAL A 112 -3.67 -4.27 4.22
C VAL A 112 -3.52 -5.40 3.20
N ARG A 113 -2.88 -6.49 3.59
CA ARG A 113 -2.74 -7.64 2.71
C ARG A 113 -4.10 -8.15 2.22
N TYR A 114 -5.03 -8.33 3.14
CA TYR A 114 -6.36 -8.83 2.82
C TYR A 114 -7.11 -7.89 1.87
N VAL A 115 -7.17 -6.61 2.22
CA VAL A 115 -7.94 -5.63 1.44
C VAL A 115 -7.33 -5.44 0.04
N VAL A 116 -6.02 -5.33 -0.06
CA VAL A 116 -5.37 -5.16 -1.37
C VAL A 116 -5.57 -6.39 -2.24
N GLN A 117 -5.39 -7.59 -1.71
CA GLN A 117 -5.57 -8.82 -2.48
C GLN A 117 -7.03 -9.02 -2.91
N GLN A 118 -7.99 -8.66 -2.05
CA GLN A 118 -9.41 -8.77 -2.38
C GLN A 118 -9.84 -7.79 -3.46
N ASN A 119 -9.34 -6.57 -3.41
CA ASN A 119 -9.77 -5.52 -4.34
C ASN A 119 -9.06 -5.57 -5.69
N THR A 120 -7.82 -6.01 -5.71
CA THR A 120 -7.01 -5.97 -6.94
C THR A 120 -6.68 -7.34 -7.51
N GLY A 121 -6.76 -8.39 -6.73
CA GLY A 121 -6.31 -9.72 -7.13
C GLY A 121 -4.80 -9.88 -7.19
N VAL A 122 -4.04 -8.86 -6.83
CA VAL A 122 -2.58 -8.88 -6.82
C VAL A 122 -2.08 -9.48 -5.51
N ILE A 123 -1.07 -10.34 -5.59
CA ILE A 123 -0.47 -10.96 -4.40
C ILE A 123 0.43 -9.95 -3.71
N VAL A 124 0.20 -9.75 -2.42
CA VAL A 124 1.04 -8.90 -1.58
C VAL A 124 2.08 -9.78 -0.89
N ARG A 125 3.34 -9.59 -1.27
CA ARG A 125 4.45 -10.38 -0.74
C ARG A 125 4.80 -9.99 0.68
N SER A 126 4.86 -8.69 0.95
CA SER A 126 5.21 -8.17 2.27
C SER A 126 4.55 -6.82 2.51
N VAL A 127 4.28 -6.53 3.77
CA VAL A 127 3.79 -5.23 4.21
C VAL A 127 4.70 -4.78 5.33
N ASP A 128 5.49 -3.74 5.08
CA ASP A 128 6.38 -3.15 6.07
C ASP A 128 5.71 -1.93 6.67
N VAL A 129 5.59 -1.91 7.98
CA VAL A 129 4.95 -0.81 8.71
C VAL A 129 6.00 -0.04 9.49
N CYS A 130 6.16 1.23 9.14
CA CYS A 130 7.07 2.15 9.84
C CYS A 130 6.25 3.07 10.73
N VAL A 131 6.49 3.00 12.04
CA VAL A 131 5.83 3.89 12.99
C VAL A 131 6.73 5.11 13.18
N ASP A 132 6.37 6.21 12.55
CA ASP A 132 7.22 7.40 12.52
C ASP A 132 7.01 8.30 13.73
N SER A 133 5.84 8.26 14.37
CA SER A 133 5.55 9.09 15.52
C SER A 133 4.40 8.51 16.34
N ILE A 134 4.30 9.00 17.57
CA ILE A 134 3.20 8.73 18.49
C ILE A 134 2.57 10.07 18.87
N THR A 135 1.25 10.16 18.85
CA THR A 135 0.55 11.35 19.34
C THR A 135 0.56 11.36 20.86
N LEU A 136 0.92 12.46 21.44
CA LEU A 136 0.92 12.62 22.90
C LEU A 136 -0.34 13.31 23.38
#